data_c0d5daf6f2c5fc2eb8e868044bc2f7fe
#
_entry.id   c0d5daf6f2c5fc2eb8e868044bc2f7fe
#
_cell.length_a   1.000
_cell.length_b   1.000
_cell.length_c   1.000
_cell.angle_alpha   90.00
_cell.angle_beta   90.00
_cell.angle_gamma   90.00
#
_symmetry.space_group_name_H-M   'P 1'
#
loop_
_entity.id
_entity.type
_entity.pdbx_description
1 polymer ?
#
loop_
_entity_poly.entity_id
_entity_poly.type
_entity_poly.pdbx_seq_one_letter_code
_entity_poly.pdbx_strand_id
1 'polypeptide(L)'
;MTNDKWQMTNNPSSSSIKTDDLRILLWDLDGTLVRGQRFGTFKDYTVPMLQAVFGTAGTLPELVVSGMTDLQIVEEALRSEGITREHISSRKTQLKESYIREMKRAVGDGAHVIVPIPGAFEALTAVDEHPRYLSALLTGNIEPAAHLKVEIAGFAKFFTLPGAFGDESFDRRDLPAKAVERINRHLGVDLPADQFIVLGDTPNDIACARHFGARVVAVATGRVHSADELRACRPDALLPDLLDVELFMQTLAKL
;
A
#
# COMPACT_ATOMS: atom_id res chain seq x y z
N MET A 1 -6.08 -5.50 -19.51
CA MET A 1 -5.33 -4.66 -20.48
C MET A 1 -3.87 -4.80 -20.15
N THR A 2 -3.08 -5.38 -21.04
CA THR A 2 -1.63 -5.47 -20.91
C THR A 2 -1.05 -4.06 -20.96
N ASN A 3 -0.07 -3.79 -20.09
CA ASN A 3 0.57 -2.48 -20.01
C ASN A 3 1.38 -2.21 -21.29
N ASP A 4 0.76 -1.55 -22.27
CA ASP A 4 1.37 -1.24 -23.57
C ASP A 4 2.69 -0.46 -23.44
N LYS A 5 2.88 0.25 -22.31
CA LYS A 5 4.08 1.03 -21.98
C LYS A 5 5.35 0.13 -21.91
N TRP A 6 5.23 -1.09 -21.35
CA TRP A 6 6.36 -2.03 -21.29
C TRP A 6 6.55 -2.78 -22.61
N GLN A 7 5.48 -3.15 -23.32
CA GLN A 7 5.59 -3.85 -24.61
C GLN A 7 6.23 -2.99 -25.71
N MET A 8 6.05 -1.66 -25.67
CA MET A 8 6.73 -0.75 -26.60
C MET A 8 8.25 -0.71 -26.42
N THR A 9 8.78 -1.05 -25.23
CA THR A 9 10.22 -1.01 -24.95
C THR A 9 11.00 -2.21 -25.51
N ASN A 10 10.30 -3.28 -25.86
CA ASN A 10 10.90 -4.48 -26.47
C ASN A 10 10.90 -4.45 -28.01
N ASN A 11 10.48 -3.35 -28.64
CA ASN A 11 10.52 -3.16 -30.07
C ASN A 11 11.86 -2.47 -30.45
N PRO A 12 12.76 -3.09 -31.24
CA PRO A 12 14.12 -2.59 -31.51
C PRO A 12 14.19 -1.23 -32.25
N SER A 13 13.07 -0.61 -32.59
CA SER A 13 13.00 0.71 -33.25
C SER A 13 12.54 1.86 -32.35
N SER A 14 12.19 1.64 -31.08
CA SER A 14 11.93 2.70 -30.09
C SER A 14 13.13 2.82 -29.15
N SER A 15 13.43 4.00 -28.64
CA SER A 15 14.47 4.23 -27.65
C SER A 15 14.15 3.38 -26.39
N SER A 16 14.68 2.16 -26.35
CA SER A 16 14.43 1.19 -25.28
C SER A 16 14.98 1.76 -23.98
N ILE A 17 14.11 1.94 -22.99
CA ILE A 17 14.53 2.20 -21.62
C ILE A 17 15.36 0.99 -21.21
N LYS A 18 16.62 1.23 -20.81
CA LYS A 18 17.46 0.19 -20.26
C LYS A 18 16.86 -0.25 -18.93
N THR A 19 16.87 -1.54 -18.65
CA THR A 19 16.42 -2.09 -17.35
C THR A 19 17.13 -1.43 -16.17
N ASP A 20 18.37 -1.00 -16.35
CA ASP A 20 19.17 -0.31 -15.32
C ASP A 20 18.57 1.05 -14.90
N ASP A 21 17.82 1.71 -15.80
CA ASP A 21 17.19 3.00 -15.52
C ASP A 21 15.76 2.87 -14.95
N LEU A 22 15.17 1.67 -15.01
CA LEU A 22 13.81 1.43 -14.56
C LEU A 22 13.72 1.52 -13.03
N ARG A 23 12.69 2.17 -12.52
CA ARG A 23 12.35 2.23 -11.10
C ARG A 23 10.90 1.83 -10.89
N ILE A 24 10.66 0.99 -9.92
CA ILE A 24 9.32 0.54 -9.54
C ILE A 24 8.92 1.23 -8.24
N LEU A 25 7.84 1.99 -8.28
CA LEU A 25 7.26 2.65 -7.12
C LEU A 25 6.25 1.71 -6.47
N LEU A 26 6.53 1.36 -5.22
CA LEU A 26 5.69 0.53 -4.37
C LEU A 26 4.89 1.44 -3.43
N TRP A 27 3.63 1.71 -3.78
CA TRP A 27 2.79 2.67 -3.10
C TRP A 27 1.98 2.04 -1.96
N ASP A 28 2.10 2.62 -0.77
CA ASP A 28 1.09 2.40 0.26
C ASP A 28 -0.20 3.16 -0.08
N LEU A 29 -1.29 2.83 0.61
CA LEU A 29 -2.62 3.40 0.36
C LEU A 29 -3.06 4.39 1.44
N ASP A 30 -3.31 3.87 2.65
CA ASP A 30 -3.97 4.65 3.71
C ASP A 30 -3.03 5.65 4.35
N GLY A 31 -3.27 6.92 4.14
CA GLY A 31 -2.40 8.01 4.60
C GLY A 31 -1.43 8.48 3.53
N THR A 32 -1.20 7.71 2.47
CA THR A 32 -0.30 8.04 1.35
C THR A 32 -1.08 8.47 0.10
N LEU A 33 -1.99 7.66 -0.38
CA LEU A 33 -2.80 7.92 -1.58
C LEU A 33 -4.26 8.25 -1.25
N VAL A 34 -4.81 7.59 -0.25
CA VAL A 34 -6.21 7.76 0.18
C VAL A 34 -6.29 7.83 1.70
N ARG A 35 -7.43 8.29 2.19
CA ARG A 35 -7.77 8.22 3.62
C ARG A 35 -9.27 8.21 3.85
N GLY A 36 -9.71 7.73 4.99
CA GLY A 36 -11.07 7.98 5.47
C GLY A 36 -11.28 9.48 5.72
N GLN A 37 -12.39 10.05 5.26
CA GLN A 37 -12.69 11.46 5.47
C GLN A 37 -12.66 11.83 6.97
N ARG A 38 -13.23 10.97 7.82
CA ARG A 38 -13.14 11.06 9.28
C ARG A 38 -12.12 10.05 9.80
N PHE A 39 -11.39 10.41 10.84
CA PHE A 39 -10.42 9.51 11.48
C PHE A 39 -11.12 8.35 12.18
N GLY A 40 -10.55 7.15 12.09
CA GLY A 40 -11.02 5.96 12.79
C GLY A 40 -12.21 5.23 12.17
N THR A 41 -12.77 5.72 11.04
CA THR A 41 -13.95 5.10 10.40
C THR A 41 -13.68 3.71 9.80
N PHE A 42 -12.41 3.26 9.72
CA PHE A 42 -12.13 1.86 9.39
C PHE A 42 -12.76 0.88 10.38
N LYS A 43 -12.99 1.29 11.63
CA LYS A 43 -13.65 0.49 12.67
C LYS A 43 -15.11 0.20 12.35
N ASP A 44 -15.76 1.06 11.54
CA ASP A 44 -17.18 0.91 11.15
C ASP A 44 -17.43 -0.35 10.29
N TYR A 45 -16.38 -0.93 9.71
CA TYR A 45 -16.45 -2.19 8.97
C TYR A 45 -15.57 -3.30 9.56
N THR A 46 -14.45 -2.99 10.20
CA THR A 46 -13.57 -4.03 10.75
C THR A 46 -14.10 -4.63 12.05
N VAL A 47 -14.77 -3.84 12.92
CA VAL A 47 -15.43 -4.36 14.11
C VAL A 47 -16.53 -5.37 13.77
N PRO A 48 -17.54 -5.05 12.94
CA PRO A 48 -18.56 -6.04 12.57
C PRO A 48 -17.99 -7.24 11.78
N MET A 49 -16.93 -7.04 11.00
CA MET A 49 -16.23 -8.13 10.34
C MET A 49 -15.64 -9.12 11.34
N LEU A 50 -14.90 -8.66 12.36
CA LEU A 50 -14.33 -9.52 13.38
C LEU A 50 -15.42 -10.24 14.19
N GLN A 51 -16.48 -9.54 14.56
CA GLN A 51 -17.63 -10.14 15.26
C GLN A 51 -18.28 -11.25 14.43
N ALA A 52 -18.45 -11.03 13.11
CA ALA A 52 -19.05 -12.02 12.23
C ALA A 52 -18.18 -13.29 12.04
N VAL A 53 -16.84 -13.12 12.01
CA VAL A 53 -15.92 -14.23 11.73
C VAL A 53 -15.48 -14.95 12.99
N PHE A 54 -15.22 -14.22 14.08
CA PHE A 54 -14.61 -14.75 15.31
C PHE A 54 -15.52 -14.65 16.55
N GLY A 55 -16.68 -14.01 16.42
CA GLY A 55 -17.62 -13.80 17.53
C GLY A 55 -17.25 -12.64 18.46
N THR A 56 -16.11 -12.02 18.27
CA THR A 56 -15.59 -10.90 19.07
C THR A 56 -14.77 -9.96 18.21
N ALA A 57 -14.66 -8.71 18.60
CA ALA A 57 -13.73 -7.74 18.00
C ALA A 57 -12.46 -7.55 18.88
N GLY A 58 -12.41 -8.21 20.03
CA GLY A 58 -11.29 -8.11 20.98
C GLY A 58 -10.97 -6.65 21.32
N THR A 59 -9.70 -6.32 21.27
CA THR A 59 -9.19 -4.97 21.60
C THR A 59 -9.14 -4.02 20.39
N LEU A 60 -9.70 -4.39 19.24
CA LEU A 60 -9.65 -3.56 18.02
C LEU A 60 -10.12 -2.09 18.23
N PRO A 61 -11.17 -1.81 19.04
CA PRO A 61 -11.61 -0.43 19.26
C PRO A 61 -10.53 0.49 19.85
N GLU A 62 -9.58 -0.04 20.62
CA GLU A 62 -8.51 0.70 21.29
C GLU A 62 -7.17 0.64 20.53
N LEU A 63 -7.08 -0.26 19.53
CA LEU A 63 -5.81 -0.52 18.85
C LEU A 63 -5.39 0.60 17.91
N VAL A 64 -4.11 0.95 17.94
CA VAL A 64 -3.45 1.82 16.95
C VAL A 64 -2.90 0.92 15.85
N VAL A 65 -3.46 1.02 14.65
CA VAL A 65 -3.21 0.06 13.55
C VAL A 65 -2.34 0.60 12.41
N SER A 66 -1.81 1.82 12.57
CA SER A 66 -1.09 2.51 11.50
C SER A 66 0.09 1.69 10.97
N GLY A 67 0.11 1.46 9.66
CA GLY A 67 1.16 0.72 8.99
C GLY A 67 1.20 -0.79 9.23
N MET A 68 0.22 -1.36 9.93
CA MET A 68 0.09 -2.82 10.11
C MET A 68 -0.51 -3.48 8.88
N THR A 69 -0.28 -4.80 8.72
CA THR A 69 -1.10 -5.60 7.80
C THR A 69 -2.45 -5.92 8.43
N ASP A 70 -3.48 -6.11 7.61
CA ASP A 70 -4.81 -6.48 8.13
C ASP A 70 -4.76 -7.81 8.93
N LEU A 71 -3.93 -8.78 8.52
CA LEU A 71 -3.72 -10.00 9.32
C LEU A 71 -3.04 -9.71 10.67
N GLN A 72 -2.08 -8.80 10.72
CA GLN A 72 -1.46 -8.37 11.98
C GLN A 72 -2.47 -7.66 12.88
N ILE A 73 -3.34 -6.80 12.31
CA ILE A 73 -4.40 -6.13 13.05
C ILE A 73 -5.34 -7.15 13.69
N VAL A 74 -5.77 -8.17 12.93
CA VAL A 74 -6.63 -9.25 13.43
C VAL A 74 -5.93 -10.03 14.55
N GLU A 75 -4.66 -10.37 14.38
CA GLU A 75 -3.88 -11.07 15.42
C GLU A 75 -3.79 -10.24 16.70
N GLU A 76 -3.38 -8.99 16.61
CA GLU A 76 -3.22 -8.12 17.77
C GLU A 76 -4.57 -7.91 18.48
N ALA A 77 -5.64 -7.64 17.71
CA ALA A 77 -6.97 -7.42 18.27
C ALA A 77 -7.52 -8.63 19.02
N LEU A 78 -7.23 -9.84 18.54
CA LEU A 78 -7.81 -11.08 19.07
C LEU A 78 -6.87 -11.87 19.99
N ARG A 79 -5.68 -11.35 20.27
CA ARG A 79 -4.67 -12.02 21.09
C ARG A 79 -5.19 -12.34 22.50
N SER A 80 -5.87 -11.40 23.15
CA SER A 80 -6.45 -11.59 24.49
C SER A 80 -7.58 -12.62 24.53
N GLU A 81 -8.20 -12.89 23.37
CA GLU A 81 -9.26 -13.90 23.22
C GLU A 81 -8.71 -15.32 22.99
N GLY A 82 -7.38 -15.48 22.97
CA GLY A 82 -6.74 -16.77 22.72
C GLY A 82 -6.84 -17.28 21.28
N ILE A 83 -7.17 -16.40 20.34
CA ILE A 83 -7.25 -16.73 18.91
C ILE A 83 -5.85 -16.68 18.31
N THR A 84 -5.38 -17.84 17.78
CA THR A 84 -4.03 -17.99 17.25
C THR A 84 -3.94 -17.66 15.76
N ARG A 85 -2.71 -17.50 15.25
CA ARG A 85 -2.42 -17.32 13.81
C ARG A 85 -2.98 -18.46 12.96
N GLU A 86 -2.88 -19.69 13.44
CA GLU A 86 -3.41 -20.89 12.75
C GLU A 86 -4.93 -20.79 12.62
N HIS A 87 -5.61 -20.34 13.68
CA HIS A 87 -7.06 -20.14 13.66
C HIS A 87 -7.45 -19.03 12.69
N ILE A 88 -6.73 -17.87 12.71
CA ILE A 88 -6.95 -16.79 11.77
C ILE A 88 -6.72 -17.27 10.33
N SER A 89 -5.62 -17.98 10.08
CA SER A 89 -5.26 -18.50 8.76
C SER A 89 -6.31 -19.47 8.22
N SER A 90 -6.87 -20.35 9.07
CA SER A 90 -7.93 -21.28 8.69
C SER A 90 -9.24 -20.59 8.27
N ARG A 91 -9.46 -19.36 8.73
CA ARG A 91 -10.64 -18.54 8.41
C ARG A 91 -10.38 -17.41 7.42
N LYS A 92 -9.20 -17.40 6.79
CA LYS A 92 -8.77 -16.29 5.91
C LYS A 92 -9.75 -15.98 4.78
N THR A 93 -10.33 -16.99 4.12
CA THR A 93 -11.33 -16.79 3.08
C THR A 93 -12.58 -16.11 3.64
N GLN A 94 -13.12 -16.62 4.75
CA GLN A 94 -14.29 -16.04 5.41
C GLN A 94 -14.02 -14.60 5.88
N LEU A 95 -12.80 -14.34 6.39
CA LEU A 95 -12.36 -13.01 6.79
C LEU A 95 -12.38 -12.03 5.62
N LYS A 96 -11.78 -12.40 4.46
CA LYS A 96 -11.77 -11.57 3.25
C LYS A 96 -13.18 -11.26 2.75
N GLU A 97 -14.04 -12.27 2.67
CA GLU A 97 -15.44 -12.11 2.24
C GLU A 97 -16.23 -11.19 3.18
N SER A 98 -16.08 -11.38 4.49
CA SER A 98 -16.74 -10.57 5.50
C SER A 98 -16.22 -9.12 5.46
N TYR A 99 -14.90 -8.94 5.36
CA TYR A 99 -14.26 -7.63 5.27
C TYR A 99 -14.84 -6.80 4.11
N ILE A 100 -14.86 -7.38 2.91
CA ILE A 100 -15.38 -6.68 1.72
C ILE A 100 -16.87 -6.39 1.84
N ARG A 101 -17.65 -7.32 2.38
CA ARG A 101 -19.08 -7.11 2.60
C ARG A 101 -19.32 -5.92 3.53
N GLU A 102 -18.67 -5.90 4.70
CA GLU A 102 -18.84 -4.85 5.69
C GLU A 102 -18.28 -3.50 5.20
N MET A 103 -17.15 -3.53 4.50
CA MET A 103 -16.58 -2.31 3.92
C MET A 103 -17.51 -1.70 2.85
N LYS A 104 -18.04 -2.51 1.93
CA LYS A 104 -19.01 -2.04 0.92
C LYS A 104 -20.27 -1.48 1.58
N ARG A 105 -20.75 -2.12 2.66
CA ARG A 105 -21.88 -1.61 3.45
C ARG A 105 -21.54 -0.24 4.03
N ALA A 106 -20.43 -0.11 4.76
CA ALA A 106 -20.02 1.13 5.41
C ALA A 106 -19.78 2.28 4.41
N VAL A 107 -19.27 1.97 3.21
CA VAL A 107 -19.13 2.95 2.11
C VAL A 107 -20.50 3.32 1.55
N GLY A 108 -21.37 2.37 1.31
CA GLY A 108 -22.73 2.60 0.78
C GLY A 108 -23.61 3.40 1.70
N ASP A 109 -23.49 3.17 3.01
CA ASP A 109 -24.23 3.90 4.07
C ASP A 109 -23.60 5.28 4.39
N GLY A 110 -22.45 5.63 3.80
CA GLY A 110 -21.71 6.86 4.07
C GLY A 110 -21.04 6.90 5.45
N ALA A 111 -21.00 5.78 6.18
CA ALA A 111 -20.28 5.66 7.44
C ALA A 111 -18.75 5.75 7.23
N HIS A 112 -18.25 5.18 6.13
CA HIS A 112 -16.85 5.24 5.72
C HIS A 112 -16.74 5.89 4.33
N VAL A 113 -16.28 7.15 4.29
CA VAL A 113 -16.05 7.88 3.04
C VAL A 113 -14.55 7.90 2.75
N ILE A 114 -14.15 7.33 1.63
CA ILE A 114 -12.75 7.32 1.16
C ILE A 114 -12.53 8.56 0.31
N VAL A 115 -11.48 9.32 0.63
CA VAL A 115 -11.09 10.50 -0.13
C VAL A 115 -9.63 10.41 -0.56
N PRO A 116 -9.27 10.87 -1.77
CA PRO A 116 -7.89 11.01 -2.18
C PRO A 116 -7.09 11.94 -1.25
N ILE A 117 -5.82 11.64 -1.08
CA ILE A 117 -4.84 12.58 -0.51
C ILE A 117 -4.58 13.69 -1.55
N PRO A 118 -4.59 14.98 -1.14
CA PRO A 118 -4.27 16.08 -2.06
C PRO A 118 -2.91 15.89 -2.73
N GLY A 119 -2.84 16.06 -4.06
CA GLY A 119 -1.65 15.86 -4.87
C GLY A 119 -1.40 14.41 -5.30
N ALA A 120 -2.11 13.41 -4.75
CA ALA A 120 -1.88 12.00 -5.08
C ALA A 120 -2.21 11.68 -6.54
N PHE A 121 -3.29 12.25 -7.09
CA PHE A 121 -3.64 12.02 -8.50
C PHE A 121 -2.59 12.60 -9.45
N GLU A 122 -2.13 13.82 -9.17
CA GLU A 122 -1.12 14.52 -9.96
C GLU A 122 0.23 13.81 -9.89
N ALA A 123 0.64 13.34 -8.71
CA ALA A 123 1.86 12.56 -8.52
C ALA A 123 1.81 11.23 -9.28
N LEU A 124 0.69 10.49 -9.18
CA LEU A 124 0.49 9.24 -9.92
C LEU A 124 0.49 9.49 -11.44
N THR A 125 -0.11 10.59 -11.90
CA THR A 125 -0.13 10.95 -13.32
C THR A 125 1.29 11.25 -13.82
N ALA A 126 2.06 12.07 -13.09
CA ALA A 126 3.45 12.40 -13.46
C ALA A 126 4.35 11.14 -13.51
N VAL A 127 4.15 10.21 -12.59
CA VAL A 127 4.84 8.90 -12.61
C VAL A 127 4.43 8.08 -13.82
N ASP A 128 3.13 7.99 -14.11
CA ASP A 128 2.61 7.20 -15.24
C ASP A 128 3.07 7.74 -16.60
N GLU A 129 3.17 9.05 -16.74
CA GLU A 129 3.66 9.70 -17.96
C GLU A 129 5.18 9.60 -18.12
N HIS A 130 5.93 9.34 -17.04
CA HIS A 130 7.39 9.27 -17.09
C HIS A 130 7.87 7.87 -17.44
N PRO A 131 8.69 7.69 -18.50
CA PRO A 131 9.04 6.36 -19.02
C PRO A 131 9.87 5.51 -18.04
N ARG A 132 10.61 6.13 -17.12
CA ARG A 132 11.49 5.45 -16.15
C ARG A 132 10.72 4.77 -15.01
N TYR A 133 9.48 5.17 -14.74
CA TYR A 133 8.75 4.74 -13.55
C TYR A 133 7.55 3.86 -13.89
N LEU A 134 7.34 2.82 -13.05
CA LEU A 134 6.13 2.01 -13.04
C LEU A 134 5.60 1.94 -11.60
N SER A 135 4.29 1.75 -11.45
CA SER A 135 3.62 1.75 -10.14
C SER A 135 3.04 0.38 -9.80
N ALA A 136 3.20 -0.04 -8.55
CA ALA A 136 2.51 -1.18 -7.95
C ALA A 136 2.04 -0.82 -6.54
N LEU A 137 1.07 -1.58 -6.01
CA LEU A 137 0.62 -1.43 -4.64
C LEU A 137 1.49 -2.26 -3.68
N LEU A 138 1.81 -1.65 -2.53
CA LEU A 138 2.43 -2.31 -1.39
C LEU A 138 1.70 -1.85 -0.13
N THR A 139 0.70 -2.58 0.33
CA THR A 139 -0.17 -2.09 1.39
C THR A 139 -0.50 -3.14 2.44
N GLY A 140 -0.74 -2.67 3.67
CA GLY A 140 -1.27 -3.50 4.75
C GLY A 140 -2.72 -3.96 4.55
N ASN A 141 -3.44 -3.40 3.60
CA ASN A 141 -4.81 -3.82 3.30
C ASN A 141 -4.86 -5.20 2.66
N ILE A 142 -5.92 -5.97 2.94
CA ILE A 142 -6.23 -7.15 2.14
C ILE A 142 -6.44 -6.75 0.67
N GLU A 143 -6.06 -7.64 -0.25
CA GLU A 143 -6.07 -7.36 -1.69
C GLU A 143 -7.41 -6.81 -2.21
N PRO A 144 -8.60 -7.41 -1.94
CA PRO A 144 -9.87 -6.88 -2.45
C PRO A 144 -10.23 -5.50 -1.88
N ALA A 145 -9.82 -5.18 -0.64
CA ALA A 145 -10.05 -3.87 -0.05
C ALA A 145 -9.15 -2.80 -0.67
N ALA A 146 -7.90 -3.13 -0.94
CA ALA A 146 -6.97 -2.25 -1.64
C ALA A 146 -7.51 -1.88 -3.03
N HIS A 147 -7.96 -2.87 -3.80
CA HIS A 147 -8.56 -2.63 -5.11
C HIS A 147 -9.84 -1.79 -5.05
N LEU A 148 -10.72 -2.03 -4.09
CA LEU A 148 -11.91 -1.21 -3.88
C LEU A 148 -11.56 0.25 -3.54
N LYS A 149 -10.53 0.48 -2.72
CA LYS A 149 -10.07 1.83 -2.37
C LYS A 149 -9.54 2.59 -3.58
N VAL A 150 -8.68 1.98 -4.38
CA VAL A 150 -8.13 2.64 -5.59
C VAL A 150 -9.19 2.85 -6.66
N GLU A 151 -10.20 1.97 -6.76
CA GLU A 151 -11.34 2.14 -7.66
C GLU A 151 -12.19 3.35 -7.25
N ILE A 152 -12.57 3.45 -5.96
CA ILE A 152 -13.33 4.59 -5.43
C ILE A 152 -12.57 5.91 -5.61
N ALA A 153 -11.25 5.91 -5.42
CA ALA A 153 -10.41 7.08 -5.60
C ALA A 153 -10.14 7.45 -7.07
N GLY A 154 -10.51 6.60 -8.04
CA GLY A 154 -10.22 6.79 -9.46
C GLY A 154 -8.76 6.52 -9.84
N PHE A 155 -8.03 5.76 -9.02
CA PHE A 155 -6.60 5.48 -9.19
C PHE A 155 -6.30 4.12 -9.83
N ALA A 156 -7.30 3.27 -10.06
CA ALA A 156 -7.11 1.89 -10.53
C ALA A 156 -6.26 1.78 -11.81
N LYS A 157 -6.37 2.75 -12.71
CA LYS A 157 -5.63 2.78 -13.99
C LYS A 157 -4.09 2.85 -13.83
N PHE A 158 -3.60 3.36 -12.69
CA PHE A 158 -2.17 3.53 -12.44
C PHE A 158 -1.48 2.25 -11.95
N PHE A 159 -2.25 1.26 -11.46
CA PHE A 159 -1.73 0.04 -10.83
C PHE A 159 -1.96 -1.18 -11.72
N THR A 160 -1.13 -1.31 -12.76
CA THR A 160 -1.19 -2.41 -13.72
C THR A 160 -0.20 -3.54 -13.40
N LEU A 161 0.78 -3.29 -12.53
CA LEU A 161 1.68 -4.31 -12.01
C LEU A 161 1.09 -5.06 -10.81
N PRO A 162 1.49 -6.33 -10.61
CA PRO A 162 1.08 -7.07 -9.42
C PRO A 162 1.66 -6.43 -8.15
N GLY A 163 0.83 -6.28 -7.11
CA GLY A 163 1.22 -5.76 -5.81
C GLY A 163 1.50 -6.83 -4.77
N ALA A 164 1.64 -6.37 -3.49
CA ALA A 164 1.58 -7.23 -2.31
C ALA A 164 0.68 -6.60 -1.25
N PHE A 165 -0.04 -7.47 -0.52
CA PHE A 165 -1.20 -7.10 0.26
C PHE A 165 -1.17 -7.69 1.67
N GLY A 166 -1.87 -7.04 2.60
CA GLY A 166 -1.87 -7.37 4.02
C GLY A 166 -2.52 -8.69 4.40
N ASP A 167 -3.18 -9.38 3.47
CA ASP A 167 -3.67 -10.75 3.69
C ASP A 167 -2.63 -11.82 3.34
N GLU A 168 -1.40 -11.43 3.02
CA GLU A 168 -0.34 -12.33 2.62
C GLU A 168 0.67 -12.63 3.73
N SER A 169 0.75 -11.75 4.75
CA SER A 169 1.63 -11.95 5.90
C SER A 169 1.12 -11.23 7.14
N PHE A 170 1.43 -11.79 8.31
CA PHE A 170 1.29 -11.15 9.61
C PHE A 170 2.45 -10.17 9.91
N ASP A 171 3.42 -10.07 9.04
CA ASP A 171 4.54 -9.14 9.15
C ASP A 171 4.65 -8.33 7.85
N ARG A 172 4.51 -7.01 7.96
CA ARG A 172 4.60 -6.11 6.79
C ARG A 172 5.95 -6.19 6.08
N ARG A 173 7.02 -6.57 6.79
CA ARG A 173 8.37 -6.69 6.24
C ARG A 173 8.51 -7.78 5.18
N ASP A 174 7.58 -8.74 5.12
CA ASP A 174 7.56 -9.78 4.10
C ASP A 174 6.98 -9.31 2.76
N LEU A 175 6.22 -8.21 2.76
CA LEU A 175 5.46 -7.79 1.57
C LEU A 175 6.36 -7.31 0.41
N PRO A 176 7.45 -6.53 0.62
CA PRO A 176 8.29 -6.09 -0.50
C PRO A 176 8.87 -7.25 -1.31
N ALA A 177 9.36 -8.31 -0.66
CA ALA A 177 9.90 -9.49 -1.36
C ALA A 177 8.86 -10.15 -2.27
N LYS A 178 7.59 -10.24 -1.80
CA LYS A 178 6.47 -10.81 -2.58
C LYS A 178 6.12 -9.95 -3.79
N ALA A 179 6.07 -8.62 -3.60
CA ALA A 179 5.83 -7.68 -4.69
C ALA A 179 6.92 -7.79 -5.76
N VAL A 180 8.19 -7.74 -5.36
CA VAL A 180 9.35 -7.78 -6.26
C VAL A 180 9.40 -9.08 -7.05
N GLU A 181 9.21 -10.23 -6.40
CA GLU A 181 9.16 -11.54 -7.08
C GLU A 181 8.10 -11.56 -8.19
N ARG A 182 6.90 -11.05 -7.89
CA ARG A 182 5.79 -11.02 -8.86
C ARG A 182 6.04 -10.04 -9.99
N ILE A 183 6.55 -8.86 -9.67
CA ILE A 183 6.84 -7.81 -10.67
C ILE A 183 7.93 -8.28 -11.60
N ASN A 184 9.04 -8.81 -11.09
CA ASN A 184 10.13 -9.35 -11.90
C ASN A 184 9.65 -10.47 -12.82
N ARG A 185 8.84 -11.39 -12.31
CA ARG A 185 8.21 -12.46 -13.11
C ARG A 185 7.28 -11.89 -14.18
N HIS A 186 6.46 -10.89 -13.84
CA HIS A 186 5.50 -10.27 -14.76
C HIS A 186 6.21 -9.52 -15.90
N LEU A 187 7.28 -8.82 -15.59
CA LEU A 187 8.07 -8.05 -16.56
C LEU A 187 9.13 -8.90 -17.30
N GLY A 188 9.42 -10.11 -16.82
CA GLY A 188 10.46 -10.96 -17.38
C GLY A 188 11.89 -10.42 -17.15
N VAL A 189 12.11 -9.76 -16.00
CA VAL A 189 13.37 -9.12 -15.59
C VAL A 189 13.81 -9.59 -14.21
N ASP A 190 15.04 -9.23 -13.82
CA ASP A 190 15.56 -9.44 -12.46
C ASP A 190 16.10 -8.10 -11.92
N LEU A 191 15.18 -7.22 -11.52
CA LEU A 191 15.53 -5.92 -10.97
C LEU A 191 16.01 -6.09 -9.52
N PRO A 192 17.16 -5.51 -9.15
CA PRO A 192 17.64 -5.52 -7.78
C PRO A 192 16.80 -4.66 -6.84
N ALA A 193 16.91 -4.91 -5.53
CA ALA A 193 16.09 -4.29 -4.51
C ALA A 193 16.13 -2.75 -4.52
N ASP A 194 17.27 -2.15 -4.84
CA ASP A 194 17.48 -0.70 -4.87
C ASP A 194 16.83 0.01 -6.08
N GLN A 195 16.30 -0.75 -7.05
CA GLN A 195 15.45 -0.21 -8.12
C GLN A 195 13.96 -0.12 -7.71
N PHE A 196 13.63 -0.58 -6.51
CA PHE A 196 12.29 -0.42 -5.93
C PHE A 196 12.29 0.71 -4.90
N ILE A 197 11.27 1.55 -4.97
CA ILE A 197 11.10 2.71 -4.09
C ILE A 197 9.76 2.57 -3.37
N VAL A 198 9.79 2.35 -2.05
CA VAL A 198 8.57 2.34 -1.23
C VAL A 198 8.15 3.77 -0.95
N LEU A 199 6.85 4.06 -1.11
CA LEU A 199 6.24 5.33 -0.72
C LEU A 199 5.20 5.06 0.36
N GLY A 200 5.34 5.73 1.51
CA GLY A 200 4.43 5.52 2.64
C GLY A 200 4.52 6.61 3.68
N ASP A 201 3.55 6.64 4.60
CA ASP A 201 3.40 7.67 5.64
C ASP A 201 3.70 7.18 7.06
N THR A 202 4.21 5.95 7.20
CA THR A 202 4.42 5.33 8.51
C THR A 202 5.87 4.84 8.73
N PRO A 203 6.32 4.71 10.00
CA PRO A 203 7.56 4.01 10.32
C PRO A 203 7.62 2.57 9.79
N ASN A 204 6.48 1.89 9.66
CA ASN A 204 6.40 0.53 9.13
C ASN A 204 6.73 0.48 7.62
N ASP A 205 6.40 1.52 6.85
CA ASP A 205 6.81 1.63 5.44
C ASP A 205 8.32 1.74 5.32
N ILE A 206 8.92 2.59 6.15
CA ILE A 206 10.38 2.77 6.19
C ILE A 206 11.05 1.45 6.62
N ALA A 207 10.53 0.81 7.67
CA ALA A 207 11.08 -0.44 8.19
C ALA A 207 11.01 -1.59 7.17
N CYS A 208 9.90 -1.75 6.43
CA CYS A 208 9.77 -2.81 5.45
C CYS A 208 10.68 -2.58 4.23
N ALA A 209 10.81 -1.33 3.77
CA ALA A 209 11.75 -0.98 2.70
C ALA A 209 13.20 -1.30 3.11
N ARG A 210 13.62 -0.85 4.30
CA ARG A 210 14.96 -1.10 4.83
C ARG A 210 15.26 -2.59 5.03
N HIS A 211 14.29 -3.35 5.52
CA HIS A 211 14.43 -4.79 5.72
C HIS A 211 14.71 -5.51 4.39
N PHE A 212 14.06 -5.08 3.33
CA PHE A 212 14.22 -5.66 2.00
C PHE A 212 15.43 -5.11 1.22
N GLY A 213 15.95 -3.94 1.57
CA GLY A 213 17.01 -3.23 0.84
C GLY A 213 16.51 -2.32 -0.27
N ALA A 214 15.20 -2.00 -0.29
CA ALA A 214 14.62 -1.03 -1.21
C ALA A 214 14.88 0.40 -0.73
N ARG A 215 14.74 1.37 -1.64
CA ARG A 215 14.70 2.79 -1.32
C ARG A 215 13.34 3.15 -0.68
N VAL A 216 13.29 4.25 0.06
CA VAL A 216 12.04 4.72 0.67
C VAL A 216 11.91 6.23 0.66
N VAL A 217 10.77 6.70 0.18
CA VAL A 217 10.30 8.08 0.30
C VAL A 217 9.17 8.09 1.32
N ALA A 218 9.38 8.72 2.46
CA ALA A 218 8.32 8.96 3.42
C ALA A 218 7.53 10.21 3.03
N VAL A 219 6.20 10.18 3.19
CA VAL A 219 5.30 11.30 2.93
C VAL A 219 4.54 11.62 4.22
N ALA A 220 4.66 12.84 4.74
CA ALA A 220 4.07 13.24 6.02
C ALA A 220 2.57 13.62 5.90
N THR A 221 1.81 12.82 5.14
CA THR A 221 0.37 13.02 4.88
C THR A 221 -0.52 12.22 5.81
N GLY A 222 0.03 11.25 6.53
CA GLY A 222 -0.68 10.47 7.54
C GLY A 222 -1.13 11.31 8.73
N ARG A 223 -2.11 10.78 9.49
CA ARG A 223 -2.67 11.45 10.67
C ARG A 223 -2.13 10.94 12.00
N VAL A 224 -1.29 9.91 11.97
CA VAL A 224 -0.80 9.21 13.18
C VAL A 224 0.64 9.59 13.50
N HIS A 225 1.48 9.72 12.48
CA HIS A 225 2.91 9.98 12.65
C HIS A 225 3.28 11.38 12.16
N SER A 226 4.07 12.09 12.94
CA SER A 226 4.63 13.39 12.59
C SER A 226 5.81 13.27 11.61
N ALA A 227 6.11 14.35 10.90
CA ALA A 227 7.29 14.41 10.03
C ALA A 227 8.61 14.16 10.81
N ASP A 228 8.68 14.55 12.10
CA ASP A 228 9.86 14.34 12.91
C ASP A 228 10.04 12.86 13.30
N GLU A 229 8.94 12.15 13.60
CA GLU A 229 8.97 10.70 13.82
C GLU A 229 9.40 9.96 12.57
N LEU A 230 8.87 10.33 11.40
CA LEU A 230 9.30 9.75 10.12
C LEU A 230 10.77 10.03 9.83
N ARG A 231 11.23 11.27 10.07
CA ARG A 231 12.65 11.67 9.91
C ARG A 231 13.57 10.87 10.81
N ALA A 232 13.15 10.59 12.05
CA ALA A 232 13.91 9.77 12.99
C ALA A 232 14.13 8.33 12.51
N CYS A 233 13.22 7.79 11.67
CA CYS A 233 13.34 6.48 11.01
C CYS A 233 14.31 6.49 9.81
N ARG A 234 14.86 7.65 9.43
CA ARG A 234 15.87 7.83 8.37
C ARG A 234 15.43 7.30 7.01
N PRO A 235 14.34 7.78 6.43
CA PRO A 235 14.02 7.48 5.02
C PRO A 235 15.09 8.05 4.09
N ASP A 236 15.15 7.60 2.83
CA ASP A 236 16.06 8.19 1.82
C ASP A 236 15.61 9.61 1.45
N ALA A 237 14.30 9.87 1.48
CA ALA A 237 13.74 11.21 1.38
C ALA A 237 12.46 11.32 2.23
N LEU A 238 12.14 12.55 2.65
CA LEU A 238 10.91 12.89 3.37
C LEU A 238 10.27 14.09 2.69
N LEU A 239 9.03 13.91 2.24
CA LEU A 239 8.20 14.96 1.66
C LEU A 239 7.11 15.38 2.66
N PRO A 240 6.75 16.66 2.73
CA PRO A 240 5.64 17.11 3.58
C PRO A 240 4.30 16.59 3.07
N ASP A 241 4.12 16.53 1.75
CA ASP A 241 2.93 16.07 1.04
C ASP A 241 3.27 15.75 -0.42
N LEU A 242 2.24 15.53 -1.26
CA LEU A 242 2.34 15.27 -2.70
C LEU A 242 1.88 16.45 -3.58
N LEU A 243 1.63 17.63 -3.00
CA LEU A 243 1.12 18.78 -3.72
C LEU A 243 2.14 19.38 -4.69
N ASP A 244 3.41 19.39 -4.28
CA ASP A 244 4.51 19.84 -5.15
C ASP A 244 5.03 18.66 -5.98
N VAL A 245 4.39 18.44 -7.14
CA VAL A 245 4.73 17.35 -8.05
C VAL A 245 6.15 17.49 -8.61
N GLU A 246 6.63 18.73 -8.82
CA GLU A 246 7.98 18.97 -9.31
C GLU A 246 9.02 18.52 -8.26
N LEU A 247 8.85 18.92 -7.00
CA LEU A 247 9.69 18.47 -5.89
C LEU A 247 9.65 16.95 -5.74
N PHE A 248 8.46 16.33 -5.87
CA PHE A 248 8.28 14.89 -5.83
C PHE A 248 9.09 14.19 -6.92
N MET A 249 8.97 14.62 -8.18
CA MET A 249 9.71 14.02 -9.31
C MET A 249 11.22 14.26 -9.21
N GLN A 250 11.65 15.45 -8.76
CA GLN A 250 13.06 15.73 -8.47
C GLN A 250 13.62 14.84 -7.35
N THR A 251 12.79 14.51 -6.36
CA THR A 251 13.16 13.60 -5.27
C THR A 251 13.37 12.18 -5.80
N LEU A 252 12.45 11.68 -6.62
CA LEU A 252 12.59 10.36 -7.26
C LEU A 252 13.82 10.27 -8.18
N ALA A 253 14.15 11.35 -8.87
CA ALA A 253 15.27 11.38 -9.80
C ALA A 253 16.66 11.28 -9.11
N LYS A 254 16.73 11.56 -7.80
CA LYS A 254 17.95 11.46 -6.98
C LYS A 254 18.17 10.07 -6.38
N LEU A 255 17.17 9.18 -6.46
CA LEU A 255 17.17 7.83 -5.93
C LEU A 255 17.44 6.78 -7.02
#